data_d133a1fcb3e8b6321311f79afb749e55
#
_entry.id   d133a1fcb3e8b6321311f79afb749e55
#
_cell.length_a   1.000
_cell.length_b   1.000
_cell.length_c   1.000
_cell.angle_alpha   90.00
_cell.angle_beta   90.00
_cell.angle_gamma   90.00
#
_symmetry.space_group_name_H-M   'P 1'
#
loop_
_entity.id
_entity.type
_entity.pdbx_description
1 polymer ?
#
loop_
_entity_poly.entity_id
_entity_poly.type
_entity_poly.pdbx_seq_one_letter_code
_entity_poly.pdbx_strand_id
1 'polypeptide(L)'
;MKLVFVRHGEGEHTKDLPSSLQVLHPPLTNEGRNQTKFIQFDVPLQETDILIASPTRRTLQTAAIWSAKVACQKIVHPYVSPRIFPYREGAKTLPCDYIVDQGMITDLFPHFSIEKSTNKQLWTEGINTISENRFQQIVDEFLLWCYELGAERICIVSHDGTITAYRQYVQKVVLTRSDFLQETGIYEMDVSFKSLIDEI
;
A
#
# COMPACT_ATOMS: atom_id res chain seq x y z
N MET A 1 -11.77 11.42 -8.76
CA MET A 1 -10.51 10.64 -8.76
C MET A 1 -10.84 9.20 -8.40
N LYS A 2 -10.36 8.24 -9.19
CA LYS A 2 -10.53 6.80 -8.90
C LYS A 2 -9.27 6.27 -8.21
N LEU A 3 -9.41 5.63 -7.06
CA LEU A 3 -8.36 4.87 -6.40
C LEU A 3 -8.55 3.37 -6.63
N VAL A 4 -7.50 2.69 -7.05
CA VAL A 4 -7.48 1.24 -7.26
C VAL A 4 -6.46 0.63 -6.31
N PHE A 5 -6.93 0.06 -5.22
CA PHE A 5 -6.08 -0.66 -4.27
C PHE A 5 -5.87 -2.10 -4.72
N VAL A 6 -4.63 -2.54 -4.63
CA VAL A 6 -4.22 -3.92 -4.93
C VAL A 6 -3.42 -4.45 -3.74
N ARG A 7 -3.84 -5.57 -3.17
CA ARG A 7 -3.00 -6.30 -2.21
C ARG A 7 -1.83 -6.92 -2.95
N HIS A 8 -0.63 -6.87 -2.36
CA HIS A 8 0.55 -7.55 -2.93
C HIS A 8 0.31 -9.04 -3.16
N GLY A 9 1.06 -9.65 -4.07
CA GLY A 9 1.08 -11.09 -4.29
C GLY A 9 1.61 -11.87 -3.08
N GLU A 10 1.46 -13.20 -3.09
CA GLU A 10 1.93 -14.06 -2.01
C GLU A 10 3.39 -13.75 -1.64
N GLY A 11 3.64 -13.48 -0.37
CA GLY A 11 4.97 -13.18 0.16
C GLY A 11 5.52 -14.31 1.04
N GLU A 12 6.84 -14.44 1.13
CA GLU A 12 7.50 -15.49 1.94
C GLU A 12 7.10 -15.47 3.41
N HIS A 13 6.61 -14.33 3.93
CA HIS A 13 6.15 -14.20 5.31
C HIS A 13 4.89 -15.02 5.65
N THR A 14 4.19 -15.57 4.65
CA THR A 14 2.97 -16.36 4.86
C THR A 14 3.20 -17.86 4.81
N LYS A 15 4.42 -18.33 4.48
CA LYS A 15 4.69 -19.74 4.18
C LYS A 15 4.92 -20.60 5.40
N ASP A 16 5.75 -20.17 6.31
CA ASP A 16 6.26 -20.99 7.40
C ASP A 16 5.96 -20.32 8.75
N LEU A 17 4.68 -20.22 9.05
CA LEU A 17 4.18 -19.56 10.26
C LEU A 17 4.50 -20.36 11.53
N PRO A 18 4.92 -19.70 12.64
CA PRO A 18 5.08 -18.24 12.78
C PRO A 18 6.50 -17.73 12.44
N SER A 19 7.46 -18.59 12.09
CA SER A 19 8.87 -18.26 11.90
C SER A 19 9.10 -17.27 10.76
N SER A 20 8.32 -17.39 9.68
CA SER A 20 8.38 -16.49 8.53
C SER A 20 8.03 -15.03 8.84
N LEU A 21 7.28 -14.78 9.91
CA LEU A 21 6.98 -13.43 10.38
C LEU A 21 8.21 -12.70 10.94
N GLN A 22 9.27 -13.43 11.28
CA GLN A 22 10.54 -12.89 11.77
C GLN A 22 11.53 -12.57 10.65
N VAL A 23 11.20 -12.91 9.40
CA VAL A 23 12.03 -12.60 8.23
C VAL A 23 11.94 -11.11 7.91
N LEU A 24 13.10 -10.44 7.84
CA LEU A 24 13.18 -9.03 7.49
C LEU A 24 12.98 -8.83 5.99
N HIS A 25 12.08 -7.91 5.60
CA HIS A 25 11.79 -7.57 4.21
C HIS A 25 11.51 -8.78 3.31
N PRO A 26 10.56 -9.66 3.67
CA PRO A 26 10.26 -10.86 2.91
C PRO A 26 9.84 -10.52 1.47
N PRO A 27 10.43 -11.19 0.45
CA PRO A 27 10.07 -11.00 -0.94
C PRO A 27 8.77 -11.72 -1.29
N LEU A 28 8.30 -11.52 -2.53
CA LEU A 28 7.30 -12.38 -3.15
C LEU A 28 7.85 -13.81 -3.31
N THR A 29 6.98 -14.80 -3.10
CA THR A 29 7.23 -16.18 -3.53
C THR A 29 7.22 -16.27 -5.06
N ASN A 30 7.60 -17.43 -5.61
CA ASN A 30 7.44 -17.69 -7.04
C ASN A 30 5.96 -17.63 -7.46
N GLU A 31 5.06 -18.15 -6.61
CA GLU A 31 3.61 -18.06 -6.83
C GLU A 31 3.14 -16.61 -6.78
N GLY A 32 3.55 -15.82 -5.78
CA GLY A 32 3.20 -14.40 -5.71
C GLY A 32 3.65 -13.59 -6.93
N ARG A 33 4.81 -13.93 -7.51
CA ARG A 33 5.26 -13.33 -8.77
C ARG A 33 4.36 -13.71 -9.95
N ASN A 34 3.88 -14.96 -10.00
CA ASN A 34 2.96 -15.41 -11.03
C ASN A 34 1.58 -14.74 -10.87
N GLN A 35 1.02 -14.73 -9.66
CA GLN A 35 -0.23 -14.02 -9.34
C GLN A 35 -0.16 -12.56 -9.81
N THR A 36 0.94 -11.87 -9.53
CA THR A 36 1.12 -10.47 -9.91
C THR A 36 1.06 -10.22 -11.43
N LYS A 37 1.51 -11.17 -12.25
CA LYS A 37 1.44 -11.04 -13.71
C LYS A 37 -0.01 -10.97 -14.22
N PHE A 38 -0.95 -11.57 -13.52
CA PHE A 38 -2.36 -11.55 -13.91
C PHE A 38 -3.03 -10.19 -13.67
N ILE A 39 -2.54 -9.40 -12.70
CA ILE A 39 -3.06 -8.04 -12.45
C ILE A 39 -3.00 -7.18 -13.73
N GLN A 40 -2.01 -7.40 -14.61
CA GLN A 40 -1.88 -6.66 -15.89
C GLN A 40 -3.09 -6.86 -16.81
N PHE A 41 -3.81 -7.97 -16.67
CA PHE A 41 -5.00 -8.27 -17.46
C PHE A 41 -6.27 -7.78 -16.77
N ASP A 42 -6.35 -7.89 -15.44
CA ASP A 42 -7.53 -7.51 -14.68
C ASP A 42 -7.62 -5.98 -14.55
N VAL A 43 -6.48 -5.32 -14.32
CA VAL A 43 -6.36 -3.85 -14.24
C VAL A 43 -5.14 -3.42 -15.07
N PRO A 44 -5.29 -3.27 -16.38
CA PRO A 44 -4.21 -2.77 -17.22
C PRO A 44 -3.87 -1.32 -16.85
N LEU A 45 -2.59 -1.06 -16.56
CA LEU A 45 -2.11 0.29 -16.31
C LEU A 45 -2.02 1.09 -17.61
N GLN A 46 -2.21 2.40 -17.50
CA GLN A 46 -2.01 3.38 -18.57
C GLN A 46 -0.86 4.31 -18.22
N GLU A 47 -0.27 4.98 -19.20
CA GLU A 47 0.81 5.95 -18.98
C GLU A 47 0.36 7.16 -18.15
N THR A 48 -0.94 7.48 -18.20
CA THR A 48 -1.57 8.56 -17.43
C THR A 48 -1.86 8.20 -15.98
N ASP A 49 -1.73 6.92 -15.59
CA ASP A 49 -1.93 6.49 -14.23
C ASP A 49 -0.74 6.88 -13.34
N ILE A 50 -1.01 7.01 -12.06
CA ILE A 50 0.03 7.06 -11.04
C ILE A 50 -0.01 5.76 -10.25
N LEU A 51 1.13 5.09 -10.14
CA LEU A 51 1.27 3.86 -9.36
C LEU A 51 1.99 4.18 -8.04
N ILE A 52 1.29 3.99 -6.94
CA ILE A 52 1.85 4.17 -5.59
C ILE A 52 2.12 2.80 -4.98
N ALA A 53 3.28 2.64 -4.35
CA ALA A 53 3.63 1.40 -3.66
C ALA A 53 4.00 1.66 -2.19
N SER A 54 3.58 0.75 -1.32
CA SER A 54 4.06 0.66 0.05
C SER A 54 5.58 0.39 0.07
N PRO A 55 6.34 0.94 1.02
CA PRO A 55 7.78 0.74 1.14
C PRO A 55 8.14 -0.63 1.74
N THR A 56 7.56 -1.72 1.25
CA THR A 56 7.97 -3.09 1.59
C THR A 56 8.43 -3.83 0.35
N ARG A 57 9.33 -4.79 0.50
CA ARG A 57 9.92 -5.50 -0.64
C ARG A 57 8.85 -6.17 -1.51
N ARG A 58 7.86 -6.84 -0.91
CA ARG A 58 6.79 -7.54 -1.60
C ARG A 58 5.86 -6.62 -2.40
N THR A 59 5.54 -5.45 -1.88
CA THR A 59 4.71 -4.45 -2.59
C THR A 59 5.48 -3.78 -3.73
N LEU A 60 6.74 -3.45 -3.53
CA LEU A 60 7.62 -2.91 -4.57
C LEU A 60 7.81 -3.91 -5.71
N GLN A 61 8.00 -5.19 -5.39
CA GLN A 61 8.08 -6.25 -6.40
C GLN A 61 6.75 -6.43 -7.15
N THR A 62 5.61 -6.39 -6.44
CA THR A 62 4.28 -6.43 -7.07
C THR A 62 4.10 -5.25 -8.02
N ALA A 63 4.38 -4.03 -7.58
CA ALA A 63 4.25 -2.83 -8.40
C ALA A 63 5.21 -2.85 -9.61
N ALA A 64 6.44 -3.29 -9.44
CA ALA A 64 7.43 -3.40 -10.52
C ALA A 64 7.01 -4.41 -11.60
N ILE A 65 6.50 -5.58 -11.20
CA ILE A 65 6.01 -6.60 -12.15
C ILE A 65 4.77 -6.08 -12.86
N TRP A 66 3.81 -5.52 -12.14
CA TRP A 66 2.57 -4.98 -12.71
C TRP A 66 2.84 -3.89 -13.75
N SER A 67 3.76 -2.96 -13.46
CA SER A 67 4.08 -1.83 -14.32
C SER A 67 5.23 -2.06 -15.32
N ALA A 68 5.69 -3.30 -15.48
CA ALA A 68 6.90 -3.59 -16.27
C ALA A 68 6.85 -3.14 -17.74
N LYS A 69 5.64 -3.01 -18.29
CA LYS A 69 5.41 -2.64 -19.71
C LYS A 69 4.80 -1.25 -19.89
N VAL A 70 4.67 -0.46 -18.81
CA VAL A 70 3.97 0.84 -18.85
C VAL A 70 4.85 1.92 -18.25
N ALA A 71 5.02 3.02 -18.97
CA ALA A 71 5.80 4.17 -18.54
C ALA A 71 4.99 5.16 -17.68
N CYS A 72 4.22 4.64 -16.71
CA CYS A 72 3.49 5.47 -15.75
C CYS A 72 4.42 6.00 -14.64
N GLN A 73 4.00 7.07 -13.98
CA GLN A 73 4.69 7.58 -12.79
C GLN A 73 4.59 6.56 -11.65
N LYS A 74 5.70 6.30 -10.96
CA LYS A 74 5.80 5.33 -9.85
C LYS A 74 6.34 6.02 -8.60
N ILE A 75 5.59 5.96 -7.51
CA ILE A 75 5.91 6.65 -6.26
C ILE A 75 5.87 5.66 -5.10
N VAL A 76 6.85 5.70 -4.22
CA VAL A 76 6.81 4.97 -2.94
C VAL A 76 6.33 5.92 -1.85
N HIS A 77 5.33 5.49 -1.09
CA HIS A 77 4.71 6.32 -0.06
C HIS A 77 4.51 5.55 1.26
N PRO A 78 4.95 6.07 2.42
CA PRO A 78 4.85 5.36 3.69
C PRO A 78 3.42 5.30 4.25
N TYR A 79 2.50 6.17 3.81
CA TYR A 79 1.10 6.17 4.27
C TYR A 79 0.31 4.93 3.84
N VAL A 80 0.83 4.16 2.88
CA VAL A 80 0.25 2.88 2.46
C VAL A 80 1.08 1.67 2.92
N SER A 81 1.96 1.85 3.93
CA SER A 81 2.73 0.78 4.55
C SER A 81 1.84 -0.17 5.36
N PRO A 82 2.35 -1.31 5.87
CA PRO A 82 1.55 -2.25 6.64
C PRO A 82 0.81 -1.58 7.80
N ARG A 83 -0.42 -2.03 8.08
CA ARG A 83 -1.21 -1.64 9.24
C ARG A 83 -1.88 -2.85 9.87
N ILE A 84 -1.75 -2.98 11.19
CA ILE A 84 -2.50 -3.98 11.97
C ILE A 84 -3.98 -3.59 11.96
N PHE A 85 -4.83 -4.51 11.50
CA PHE A 85 -6.27 -4.33 11.47
C PHE A 85 -6.99 -5.54 12.09
N PRO A 86 -8.01 -5.34 12.95
CA PRO A 86 -8.35 -4.05 13.58
C PRO A 86 -7.22 -3.53 14.47
N TYR A 87 -7.19 -2.22 14.72
CA TYR A 87 -6.19 -1.62 15.61
C TYR A 87 -6.17 -2.29 16.99
N ARG A 88 -4.98 -2.50 17.53
CA ARG A 88 -4.77 -3.03 18.88
C ARG A 88 -3.72 -2.19 19.60
N GLU A 89 -4.13 -1.59 20.70
CA GLU A 89 -3.21 -0.84 21.56
C GLU A 89 -2.08 -1.74 22.08
N GLY A 90 -0.87 -1.20 22.11
CA GLY A 90 0.32 -1.93 22.56
C GLY A 90 0.84 -3.01 21.61
N ALA A 91 0.22 -3.19 20.43
CA ALA A 91 0.75 -4.10 19.43
C ALA A 91 2.13 -3.64 18.94
N LYS A 92 2.96 -4.60 18.53
CA LYS A 92 4.30 -4.34 17.99
C LYS A 92 4.36 -4.74 16.52
N THR A 93 5.09 -3.94 15.75
CA THR A 93 5.41 -4.29 14.36
C THR A 93 6.30 -5.52 14.32
N LEU A 94 5.95 -6.51 13.52
CA LEU A 94 6.77 -7.69 13.29
C LEU A 94 7.85 -7.40 12.23
N PRO A 95 8.99 -8.11 12.24
CA PRO A 95 10.08 -7.89 11.28
C PRO A 95 9.65 -7.95 9.81
N CYS A 96 8.67 -8.81 9.47
CA CYS A 96 8.13 -8.91 8.10
C CYS A 96 7.41 -7.63 7.63
N ASP A 97 6.96 -6.79 8.55
CA ASP A 97 6.23 -5.55 8.28
C ASP A 97 7.09 -4.29 8.40
N TYR A 98 8.38 -4.43 8.68
CA TYR A 98 9.27 -3.28 8.63
C TYR A 98 9.40 -2.76 7.21
N ILE A 99 9.35 -1.45 7.09
CA ILE A 99 9.53 -0.77 5.80
C ILE A 99 11.01 -0.84 5.37
N VAL A 100 11.23 -0.82 4.07
CA VAL A 100 12.56 -0.85 3.47
C VAL A 100 13.16 0.56 3.53
N ASP A 101 14.43 0.65 3.84
CA ASP A 101 15.19 1.92 3.83
C ASP A 101 15.18 2.59 2.45
N GLN A 102 15.12 3.93 2.43
CA GLN A 102 15.02 4.71 1.19
C GLN A 102 16.22 4.49 0.25
N GLY A 103 17.42 4.31 0.79
CA GLY A 103 18.62 4.00 -0.01
C GLY A 103 18.47 2.65 -0.71
N MET A 104 18.03 1.64 0.03
CA MET A 104 17.77 0.31 -0.54
C MET A 104 16.63 0.34 -1.58
N ILE A 105 15.60 1.17 -1.38
CA ILE A 105 14.55 1.35 -2.40
C ILE A 105 15.16 1.92 -3.68
N THR A 106 15.96 2.98 -3.58
CA THR A 106 16.63 3.61 -4.73
C THR A 106 17.51 2.65 -5.49
N ASP A 107 18.26 1.80 -4.77
CA ASP A 107 19.18 0.84 -5.37
C ASP A 107 18.48 -0.32 -6.08
N LEU A 108 17.44 -0.89 -5.44
CA LEU A 108 16.75 -2.08 -5.95
C LEU A 108 15.59 -1.76 -6.91
N PHE A 109 15.03 -0.56 -6.81
CA PHE A 109 13.87 -0.12 -7.58
C PHE A 109 14.08 1.29 -8.15
N PRO A 110 15.12 1.53 -8.99
CA PRO A 110 15.53 2.87 -9.44
C PRO A 110 14.47 3.61 -10.27
N HIS A 111 13.45 2.93 -10.73
CA HIS A 111 12.33 3.53 -11.47
C HIS A 111 11.21 4.07 -10.58
N PHE A 112 11.33 3.93 -9.27
CA PHE A 112 10.38 4.49 -8.30
C PHE A 112 10.96 5.76 -7.68
N SER A 113 10.17 6.83 -7.68
CA SER A 113 10.46 8.03 -6.90
C SER A 113 10.01 7.84 -5.46
N ILE A 114 10.76 8.41 -4.52
CA ILE A 114 10.41 8.41 -3.10
C ILE A 114 9.64 9.71 -2.80
N GLU A 115 8.48 9.60 -2.17
CA GLU A 115 7.75 10.76 -1.68
C GLU A 115 8.58 11.46 -0.59
N LYS A 116 8.67 12.82 -0.64
CA LYS A 116 9.61 13.60 0.19
C LYS A 116 8.94 14.54 1.19
N SER A 117 7.65 14.80 1.06
CA SER A 117 6.92 15.74 1.94
C SER A 117 6.54 15.10 3.27
N THR A 118 6.47 13.77 3.33
CA THR A 118 6.07 13.00 4.50
C THR A 118 7.09 13.11 5.64
N ASN A 119 6.59 13.15 6.87
CA ASN A 119 7.41 13.15 8.07
C ASN A 119 8.43 11.99 8.06
N LYS A 120 9.70 12.32 8.36
CA LYS A 120 10.80 11.34 8.40
C LYS A 120 10.55 10.16 9.33
N GLN A 121 9.83 10.36 10.44
CA GLN A 121 9.48 9.29 11.37
C GLN A 121 8.66 8.20 10.71
N LEU A 122 7.72 8.54 9.83
CA LEU A 122 6.91 7.56 9.10
C LEU A 122 7.72 6.77 8.07
N TRP A 123 8.86 7.30 7.62
CA TRP A 123 9.82 6.54 6.81
C TRP A 123 10.69 5.56 7.62
N THR A 124 10.64 5.63 8.93
CA THR A 124 11.33 4.69 9.83
C THR A 124 10.37 3.69 10.46
N GLU A 125 9.23 4.17 10.95
CA GLU A 125 8.29 3.39 11.76
C GLU A 125 7.08 2.87 10.95
N GLY A 126 6.76 3.50 9.81
CA GLY A 126 5.54 3.21 9.06
C GLY A 126 4.27 3.61 9.82
N ILE A 127 3.13 3.02 9.40
CA ILE A 127 1.81 3.27 10.01
C ILE A 127 1.26 2.04 10.76
N ASN A 128 2.06 1.01 11.00
CA ASN A 128 1.57 -0.30 11.42
C ASN A 128 0.84 -0.27 12.77
N THR A 129 1.35 0.50 13.71
CA THR A 129 0.87 0.53 15.10
C THR A 129 0.43 1.91 15.58
N ILE A 130 0.33 2.90 14.68
CA ILE A 130 -0.18 4.23 15.05
C ILE A 130 -1.62 4.17 15.53
N SER A 131 -2.02 5.10 16.41
CA SER A 131 -3.39 5.16 16.92
C SER A 131 -4.42 5.36 15.81
N GLU A 132 -5.66 4.99 16.08
CA GLU A 132 -6.74 5.15 15.10
C GLU A 132 -6.93 6.60 14.68
N ASN A 133 -6.93 7.54 15.64
CA ASN A 133 -7.07 8.97 15.35
C ASN A 133 -5.93 9.49 14.45
N ARG A 134 -4.67 9.06 14.70
CA ARG A 134 -3.54 9.46 13.84
C ARG A 134 -3.64 8.84 12.46
N PHE A 135 -4.14 7.61 12.37
CA PHE A 135 -4.36 6.96 11.08
C PHE A 135 -5.41 7.70 10.25
N GLN A 136 -6.52 8.12 10.85
CA GLN A 136 -7.56 8.89 10.17
C GLN A 136 -6.99 10.19 9.57
N GLN A 137 -6.19 10.94 10.34
CA GLN A 137 -5.49 12.12 9.83
C GLN A 137 -4.57 11.80 8.65
N ILE A 138 -3.85 10.68 8.71
CA ILE A 138 -2.98 10.22 7.61
C ILE A 138 -3.80 9.87 6.37
N VAL A 139 -4.98 9.27 6.52
CA VAL A 139 -5.86 9.00 5.38
C VAL A 139 -6.28 10.30 4.70
N ASP A 140 -6.69 11.31 5.49
CA ASP A 140 -7.10 12.62 4.95
C ASP A 140 -5.92 13.32 4.24
N GLU A 141 -4.74 13.35 4.89
CA GLU A 141 -3.51 13.88 4.30
C GLU A 141 -3.16 13.16 2.98
N PHE A 142 -3.28 11.83 2.95
CA PHE A 142 -2.97 11.01 1.77
C PHE A 142 -3.97 11.24 0.63
N LEU A 143 -5.25 11.31 0.93
CA LEU A 143 -6.29 11.54 -0.08
C LEU A 143 -6.16 12.93 -0.69
N LEU A 144 -5.86 13.95 0.13
CA LEU A 144 -5.58 15.29 -0.36
C LEU A 144 -4.35 15.32 -1.27
N TRP A 145 -3.25 14.70 -0.83
CA TRP A 145 -2.03 14.58 -1.63
C TRP A 145 -2.29 13.84 -2.95
N CYS A 146 -3.07 12.75 -2.94
CA CYS A 146 -3.47 12.05 -4.16
C CYS A 146 -4.26 12.96 -5.11
N TYR A 147 -5.15 13.79 -4.57
CA TYR A 147 -5.93 14.75 -5.36
C TYR A 147 -5.03 15.80 -6.02
N GLU A 148 -4.03 16.32 -5.29
CA GLU A 148 -3.07 17.32 -5.79
C GLU A 148 -2.17 16.77 -6.92
N LEU A 149 -1.98 15.44 -7.03
CA LEU A 149 -1.29 14.83 -8.16
C LEU A 149 -2.02 15.00 -9.49
N GLY A 150 -3.32 15.32 -9.48
CA GLY A 150 -4.12 15.65 -10.67
C GLY A 150 -4.42 14.48 -11.61
N ALA A 151 -4.15 13.23 -11.21
CA ALA A 151 -4.46 12.05 -12.00
C ALA A 151 -5.93 11.63 -11.85
N GLU A 152 -6.55 11.19 -12.94
CA GLU A 152 -7.91 10.63 -12.89
C GLU A 152 -7.96 9.29 -12.17
N ARG A 153 -6.89 8.47 -12.34
CA ARG A 153 -6.76 7.14 -11.72
C ARG A 153 -5.40 7.00 -11.03
N ILE A 154 -5.44 6.54 -9.77
CA ILE A 154 -4.27 6.23 -8.96
C ILE A 154 -4.37 4.77 -8.51
N CYS A 155 -3.37 3.99 -8.86
CA CYS A 155 -3.24 2.59 -8.51
C CYS A 155 -2.31 2.45 -7.29
N ILE A 156 -2.71 1.66 -6.29
CA ILE A 156 -2.02 1.60 -4.99
C ILE A 156 -1.75 0.15 -4.62
N VAL A 157 -0.48 -0.24 -4.54
CA VAL A 157 -0.08 -1.57 -4.05
C VAL A 157 0.20 -1.50 -2.55
N SER A 158 -0.59 -2.21 -1.78
CA SER A 158 -0.54 -2.17 -0.31
C SER A 158 -0.82 -3.55 0.32
N HIS A 159 -1.32 -3.58 1.55
CA HIS A 159 -1.51 -4.75 2.40
C HIS A 159 -2.99 -4.89 2.77
N ASP A 160 -3.42 -6.12 3.07
CA ASP A 160 -4.80 -6.41 3.44
C ASP A 160 -5.33 -5.53 4.59
N GLY A 161 -4.59 -5.45 5.70
CA GLY A 161 -4.98 -4.63 6.86
C GLY A 161 -5.04 -3.14 6.55
N THR A 162 -4.09 -2.62 5.76
CA THR A 162 -4.06 -1.22 5.34
C THR A 162 -5.23 -0.90 4.42
N ILE A 163 -5.45 -1.70 3.39
CA ILE A 163 -6.56 -1.50 2.44
C ILE A 163 -7.90 -1.54 3.17
N THR A 164 -8.08 -2.50 4.09
CA THR A 164 -9.31 -2.63 4.87
C THR A 164 -9.53 -1.43 5.80
N ALA A 165 -8.45 -0.91 6.43
CA ALA A 165 -8.54 0.29 7.25
C ALA A 165 -8.92 1.54 6.44
N TYR A 166 -8.33 1.73 5.25
CA TYR A 166 -8.73 2.80 4.32
C TYR A 166 -10.20 2.68 3.91
N ARG A 167 -10.64 1.48 3.51
CA ARG A 167 -12.04 1.20 3.15
C ARG A 167 -12.99 1.54 4.29
N GLN A 168 -12.69 1.07 5.50
CA GLN A 168 -13.51 1.32 6.68
C GLN A 168 -13.68 2.81 6.94
N TYR A 169 -12.58 3.56 6.92
CA TYR A 169 -12.61 5.00 7.20
C TYR A 169 -13.36 5.79 6.12
N VAL A 170 -12.99 5.61 4.85
CA VAL A 170 -13.56 6.41 3.74
C VAL A 170 -15.04 6.08 3.52
N GLN A 171 -15.44 4.84 3.66
CA GLN A 171 -16.84 4.43 3.44
C GLN A 171 -17.72 4.52 4.69
N LYS A 172 -17.14 4.83 5.86
CA LYS A 172 -17.86 4.89 7.15
C LYS A 172 -18.59 3.57 7.46
N VAL A 173 -17.96 2.45 7.16
CA VAL A 173 -18.48 1.09 7.43
C VAL A 173 -17.63 0.40 8.49
N VAL A 174 -18.20 -0.61 9.14
CA VAL A 174 -17.46 -1.48 10.07
C VAL A 174 -17.03 -2.72 9.32
N LEU A 175 -15.70 -2.93 9.23
CA LEU A 175 -15.09 -4.09 8.58
C LEU A 175 -14.35 -4.95 9.60
N THR A 176 -14.07 -6.19 9.21
CA THR A 176 -13.40 -7.20 10.02
C THR A 176 -12.28 -7.86 9.21
N ARG A 177 -11.54 -8.79 9.78
CA ARG A 177 -10.53 -9.56 9.04
C ARG A 177 -11.10 -10.48 7.96
N SER A 178 -12.40 -10.81 8.01
CA SER A 178 -13.06 -11.55 6.94
C SER A 178 -13.25 -10.71 5.65
N ASP A 179 -13.09 -9.38 5.76
CA ASP A 179 -13.16 -8.46 4.63
C ASP A 179 -11.80 -8.21 3.96
N PHE A 180 -10.75 -8.91 4.41
CA PHE A 180 -9.43 -8.83 3.79
C PHE A 180 -9.46 -9.30 2.34
N LEU A 181 -8.82 -8.55 1.47
CA LEU A 181 -8.59 -8.99 0.11
C LEU A 181 -7.66 -10.21 0.09
N GLN A 182 -7.91 -11.13 -0.84
CA GLN A 182 -6.93 -12.17 -1.15
C GLN A 182 -5.67 -11.55 -1.79
N GLU A 183 -4.59 -12.32 -1.89
CA GLU A 183 -3.39 -11.89 -2.60
C GLU A 183 -3.73 -11.45 -4.03
N THR A 184 -3.15 -10.33 -4.46
CA THR A 184 -3.48 -9.62 -5.70
C THR A 184 -4.95 -9.18 -5.83
N GLY A 185 -5.75 -9.30 -4.77
CA GLY A 185 -7.11 -8.82 -4.74
C GLY A 185 -7.19 -7.32 -4.96
N ILE A 186 -8.22 -6.90 -5.68
CA ILE A 186 -8.42 -5.53 -6.14
C ILE A 186 -9.63 -4.91 -5.44
N TYR A 187 -9.50 -3.65 -5.07
CA TYR A 187 -10.59 -2.85 -4.55
C TYR A 187 -10.58 -1.45 -5.15
N GLU A 188 -11.68 -1.05 -5.79
CA GLU A 188 -11.83 0.27 -6.38
C GLU A 188 -12.72 1.17 -5.52
N MET A 189 -12.36 2.44 -5.41
CA MET A 189 -13.22 3.46 -4.83
C MET A 189 -13.11 4.77 -5.58
N ASP A 190 -14.24 5.47 -5.70
CA ASP A 190 -14.28 6.84 -6.20
C ASP A 190 -14.24 7.82 -5.02
N VAL A 191 -13.32 8.78 -5.10
CA VAL A 191 -13.17 9.85 -4.10
C VAL A 191 -13.48 11.20 -4.76
N SER A 192 -14.44 11.93 -4.19
CA SER A 192 -14.76 13.29 -4.62
C SER A 192 -14.07 14.32 -3.74
N PHE A 193 -13.62 15.43 -4.32
CA PHE A 193 -13.00 16.53 -3.56
C PHE A 193 -13.96 17.14 -2.51
N LYS A 194 -15.25 17.18 -2.82
CA LYS A 194 -16.28 17.68 -1.90
C LYS A 194 -16.34 16.88 -0.61
N SER A 195 -16.17 15.55 -0.69
CA SER A 195 -16.13 14.70 0.50
C SER A 195 -14.87 14.89 1.34
N LEU A 196 -13.79 15.46 0.78
CA LEU A 196 -12.54 15.73 1.52
C LEU A 196 -12.57 17.07 2.28
N ILE A 197 -13.32 18.06 1.80
CA ILE A 197 -13.39 19.41 2.42
C ILE A 197 -14.45 19.47 3.52
N ASP A 198 -15.54 18.73 3.39
CA ASP A 198 -16.66 18.75 4.36
C ASP A 198 -16.26 18.05 5.70
N GLU A 199 -15.05 17.46 5.80
CA GLU A 199 -14.53 16.75 6.98
C GLU A 199 -13.32 17.45 7.65
N ILE A 200 -12.83 18.57 7.11
CA ILE A 200 -11.79 19.44 7.69
C ILE A 200 -12.43 20.63 8.40
#